data_91d9b9c4455e24c4fcdb92fd4418d70e
#
_entry.id   91d9b9c4455e24c4fcdb92fd4418d70e
#
_cell.length_a   1.000
_cell.length_b   1.000
_cell.length_c   1.000
_cell.angle_alpha   90.00
_cell.angle_beta   90.00
_cell.angle_gamma   90.00
#
_symmetry.space_group_name_H-M   'P 1'
#
loop_
_entity.id
_entity.type
_entity.pdbx_description
1 polymer ?
#
loop_
_entity_poly.entity_id
_entity_poly.type
_entity_poly.pdbx_seq_one_letter_code
_entity_poly.pdbx_strand_id
1 'polypeptide(L)'
;MGGLSPELKLRLGDLLIRPVASFGCQIWGVNFLDLSKGVDGNDLERIHLSYLRHVLGVGMNIAGDILRAESSSPPYHVHWTKLIFRLWNSLQSNNNIMAHDIWKYDIRLFLKGCRTCWSYKVLKFAYVADIRSLIQTKHIFLSIAGRYLYVFL
;
A
#
# COMPACT_ATOMS: atom_id res chain seq x y z
N MET A 1 -7.12 -39.10 -7.05
CA MET A 1 -5.95 -38.24 -6.94
C MET A 1 -6.28 -37.12 -5.96
N GLY A 2 -5.67 -37.13 -4.76
CA GLY A 2 -5.94 -36.14 -3.71
C GLY A 2 -5.36 -34.80 -4.13
N GLY A 3 -6.21 -33.80 -4.36
CA GLY A 3 -5.77 -32.41 -4.55
C GLY A 3 -5.15 -31.85 -3.26
N LEU A 4 -4.35 -30.77 -3.38
CA LEU A 4 -3.81 -30.05 -2.22
C LEU A 4 -4.95 -29.51 -1.34
N SER A 5 -4.76 -29.58 0.01
CA SER A 5 -5.75 -29.03 0.93
C SER A 5 -5.88 -27.50 0.75
N PRO A 6 -7.05 -26.91 1.08
CA PRO A 6 -7.22 -25.46 0.99
C PRO A 6 -6.18 -24.67 1.77
N GLU A 7 -5.81 -25.12 2.96
CA GLU A 7 -4.78 -24.48 3.81
C GLU A 7 -3.42 -24.46 3.13
N LEU A 8 -3.03 -25.57 2.48
CA LEU A 8 -1.77 -25.64 1.76
C LEU A 8 -1.79 -24.74 0.52
N LYS A 9 -2.89 -24.67 -0.19
CA LYS A 9 -3.06 -23.74 -1.32
C LYS A 9 -2.93 -22.28 -0.86
N LEU A 10 -3.59 -21.89 0.25
CA LEU A 10 -3.47 -20.55 0.82
C LEU A 10 -2.02 -20.22 1.20
N ARG A 11 -1.31 -21.13 1.88
CA ARG A 11 0.10 -20.96 2.19
C ARG A 11 0.98 -20.80 0.95
N LEU A 12 0.72 -21.55 -0.10
CA LEU A 12 1.44 -21.41 -1.38
C LEU A 12 1.16 -20.04 -2.03
N GLY A 13 -0.07 -19.56 -1.96
CA GLY A 13 -0.42 -18.20 -2.40
C GLY A 13 0.37 -17.12 -1.65
N ASP A 14 0.47 -17.23 -0.34
CA ASP A 14 1.23 -16.29 0.47
C ASP A 14 2.74 -16.36 0.21
N LEU A 15 3.28 -17.52 -0.04
CA LEU A 15 4.72 -17.73 -0.25
C LEU A 15 5.16 -17.39 -1.69
N LEU A 16 4.33 -17.62 -2.69
CA LEU A 16 4.70 -17.50 -4.10
C LEU A 16 4.04 -16.28 -4.77
N ILE A 17 2.74 -16.09 -4.58
CA ILE A 17 1.98 -15.05 -5.31
C ILE A 17 2.18 -13.68 -4.63
N ARG A 18 2.05 -13.61 -3.31
CA ARG A 18 2.16 -12.34 -2.58
C ARG A 18 3.52 -11.64 -2.77
N PRO A 19 4.69 -12.30 -2.69
CA PRO A 19 5.96 -11.63 -2.95
C PRO A 19 6.08 -11.09 -4.37
N VAL A 20 5.60 -11.83 -5.37
CA VAL A 20 5.60 -11.39 -6.78
C VAL A 20 4.69 -10.16 -6.95
N ALA A 21 3.47 -10.21 -6.42
CA ALA A 21 2.50 -9.12 -6.48
C ALA A 21 2.92 -7.89 -5.65
N SER A 22 3.88 -8.03 -4.74
CA SER A 22 4.36 -6.94 -3.87
C SER A 22 5.77 -6.48 -4.24
N PHE A 23 6.38 -7.05 -5.27
CA PHE A 23 7.74 -6.68 -5.66
C PHE A 23 7.81 -5.19 -6.05
N GLY A 24 8.65 -4.43 -5.35
CA GLY A 24 8.80 -2.99 -5.61
C GLY A 24 7.59 -2.11 -5.25
N CYS A 25 6.55 -2.65 -4.60
CA CYS A 25 5.34 -1.91 -4.25
C CYS A 25 5.60 -0.69 -3.37
N GLN A 26 6.74 -0.61 -2.69
CA GLN A 26 7.17 0.56 -1.93
C GLN A 26 7.23 1.82 -2.81
N ILE A 27 7.55 1.66 -4.10
CA ILE A 27 7.66 2.75 -5.06
C ILE A 27 6.36 2.95 -5.82
N TRP A 28 5.87 1.90 -6.49
CA TRP A 28 4.71 2.02 -7.39
C TRP A 28 3.37 1.83 -6.68
N GLY A 29 3.34 1.15 -5.53
CA GLY A 29 2.10 0.75 -4.84
C GLY A 29 1.24 1.94 -4.43
N VAL A 30 1.84 3.09 -4.14
CA VAL A 30 1.10 4.32 -3.79
C VAL A 30 0.13 4.76 -4.90
N ASN A 31 0.37 4.40 -6.16
CA ASN A 31 -0.53 4.70 -7.27
C ASN A 31 -1.84 3.91 -7.22
N PHE A 32 -1.86 2.80 -6.48
CA PHE A 32 -2.99 1.91 -6.33
C PHE A 32 -3.71 2.05 -4.97
N LEU A 33 -3.22 2.95 -4.10
CA LEU A 33 -3.84 3.26 -2.82
C LEU A 33 -4.93 4.35 -2.98
N ASP A 34 -5.90 4.10 -3.85
CA ASP A 34 -7.03 4.99 -4.06
C ASP A 34 -8.24 4.53 -3.25
N LEU A 35 -8.44 5.15 -2.09
CA LEU A 35 -9.54 4.83 -1.19
C LEU A 35 -10.93 5.17 -1.76
N SER A 36 -11.01 6.01 -2.79
CA SER A 36 -12.28 6.37 -3.43
C SER A 36 -12.92 5.21 -4.17
N LYS A 37 -12.12 4.24 -4.62
CA LYS A 37 -12.58 3.05 -5.34
C LYS A 37 -12.98 1.88 -4.43
N GLY A 38 -12.86 2.06 -3.12
CA GLY A 38 -13.03 0.98 -2.16
C GLY A 38 -11.89 -0.05 -2.20
N VAL A 39 -11.95 -1.01 -1.28
CA VAL A 39 -10.90 -2.04 -1.11
C VAL A 39 -10.77 -2.92 -2.36
N ASP A 40 -11.88 -3.26 -2.99
CA ASP A 40 -11.97 -4.21 -4.10
C ASP A 40 -11.82 -3.55 -5.49
N GLY A 41 -11.65 -2.23 -5.52
CA GLY A 41 -11.54 -1.46 -6.77
C GLY A 41 -10.20 -1.62 -7.51
N ASN A 42 -9.23 -2.27 -6.92
CA ASN A 42 -7.92 -2.53 -7.50
C ASN A 42 -7.91 -3.89 -8.22
N ASP A 43 -7.36 -3.96 -9.42
CA ASP A 43 -7.32 -5.20 -10.21
C ASP A 43 -6.54 -6.32 -9.51
N LEU A 44 -5.49 -6.01 -8.75
CA LEU A 44 -4.77 -7.02 -7.97
C LEU A 44 -5.61 -7.58 -6.82
N GLU A 45 -6.41 -6.75 -6.17
CA GLU A 45 -7.37 -7.23 -5.16
C GLU A 45 -8.45 -8.12 -5.79
N ARG A 46 -8.91 -7.79 -6.99
CA ARG A 46 -9.88 -8.62 -7.74
C ARG A 46 -9.29 -9.98 -8.10
N ILE A 47 -8.03 -10.01 -8.55
CA ILE A 47 -7.29 -11.26 -8.82
C ILE A 47 -7.14 -12.07 -7.54
N HIS A 48 -6.76 -11.42 -6.43
CA HIS A 48 -6.63 -12.07 -5.12
C HIS A 48 -7.95 -12.68 -4.65
N LEU A 49 -9.06 -11.94 -4.74
CA LEU A 49 -10.38 -12.46 -4.39
C LEU A 49 -10.82 -13.62 -5.29
N SER A 50 -10.49 -13.58 -6.58
CA SER A 50 -10.75 -14.69 -7.51
C SER A 50 -9.95 -15.93 -7.09
N TYR A 51 -8.68 -15.76 -6.72
CA TYR A 51 -7.86 -16.83 -6.18
C TYR A 51 -8.46 -17.43 -4.90
N LEU A 52 -8.86 -16.61 -3.94
CA LEU A 52 -9.49 -17.06 -2.68
C LEU A 52 -10.78 -17.86 -2.95
N ARG A 53 -11.63 -17.39 -3.87
CA ARG A 53 -12.85 -18.13 -4.28
C ARG A 53 -12.50 -19.51 -4.83
N HIS A 54 -11.50 -19.56 -5.70
CA HIS A 54 -11.07 -20.83 -6.28
C HIS A 54 -10.54 -21.81 -5.22
N VAL A 55 -9.73 -21.32 -4.27
CA VAL A 55 -9.16 -22.15 -3.21
C VAL A 55 -10.21 -22.65 -2.24
N LEU A 56 -11.17 -21.79 -1.86
CA LEU A 56 -12.24 -22.13 -0.93
C LEU A 56 -13.41 -22.88 -1.60
N GLY A 57 -13.41 -22.98 -2.93
CA GLY A 57 -14.47 -23.67 -3.70
C GLY A 57 -15.81 -22.96 -3.62
N VAL A 58 -15.85 -21.64 -3.49
CA VAL A 58 -17.09 -20.85 -3.33
C VAL A 58 -17.41 -20.02 -4.58
N GLY A 59 -18.70 -19.70 -4.75
CA GLY A 59 -19.21 -18.95 -5.90
C GLY A 59 -18.85 -17.46 -5.88
N MET A 60 -19.09 -16.79 -7.01
CA MET A 60 -18.79 -15.36 -7.20
C MET A 60 -19.62 -14.44 -6.31
N ASN A 61 -20.75 -14.90 -5.78
CA ASN A 61 -21.69 -14.10 -4.97
C ASN A 61 -21.20 -13.85 -3.54
N ILE A 62 -20.13 -14.52 -3.11
CA ILE A 62 -19.60 -14.35 -1.75
C ILE A 62 -18.83 -13.02 -1.66
N ALA A 63 -19.19 -12.21 -0.66
CA ALA A 63 -18.53 -10.92 -0.40
C ALA A 63 -17.04 -11.08 -0.12
N GLY A 64 -16.23 -10.14 -0.59
CA GLY A 64 -14.76 -10.17 -0.44
C GLY A 64 -14.29 -10.22 1.02
N ASP A 65 -14.99 -9.52 1.90
CA ASP A 65 -14.63 -9.47 3.33
C ASP A 65 -14.83 -10.83 4.02
N ILE A 66 -15.86 -11.58 3.65
CA ILE A 66 -16.08 -12.95 4.15
C ILE A 66 -14.93 -13.86 3.71
N LEU A 67 -14.53 -13.77 2.44
CA LEU A 67 -13.41 -14.56 1.91
C LEU A 67 -12.10 -14.27 2.64
N ARG A 68 -11.83 -13.00 2.92
CA ARG A 68 -10.64 -12.57 3.64
C ARG A 68 -10.66 -13.04 5.10
N ALA A 69 -11.81 -12.93 5.76
CA ALA A 69 -11.98 -13.40 7.12
C ALA A 69 -11.74 -14.90 7.22
N GLU A 70 -12.37 -15.69 6.34
CA GLU A 70 -12.26 -17.15 6.32
C GLU A 70 -10.84 -17.63 5.97
N SER A 71 -10.19 -16.95 5.02
CA SER A 71 -8.82 -17.28 4.62
C SER A 71 -7.74 -16.67 5.51
N SER A 72 -8.10 -15.81 6.47
CA SER A 72 -7.17 -14.98 7.25
C SER A 72 -6.18 -14.18 6.38
N SER A 73 -6.60 -13.84 5.15
CA SER A 73 -5.75 -13.18 4.16
C SER A 73 -6.15 -11.71 4.01
N PRO A 74 -5.39 -10.77 4.62
CA PRO A 74 -5.70 -9.34 4.53
C PRO A 74 -5.49 -8.83 3.10
N PRO A 75 -6.18 -7.74 2.72
CA PRO A 75 -6.00 -7.09 1.42
C PRO A 75 -4.54 -6.69 1.15
N TYR A 76 -4.12 -6.75 -0.11
CA TYR A 76 -2.75 -6.37 -0.51
C TYR A 76 -2.41 -4.93 -0.16
N HIS A 77 -3.36 -4.00 -0.28
CA HIS A 77 -3.11 -2.59 0.03
C HIS A 77 -2.69 -2.38 1.50
N VAL A 78 -3.15 -3.20 2.44
CA VAL A 78 -2.70 -3.14 3.85
C VAL A 78 -1.22 -3.51 3.96
N HIS A 79 -0.79 -4.54 3.25
CA HIS A 79 0.61 -4.96 3.21
C HIS A 79 1.49 -3.90 2.52
N TRP A 80 1.05 -3.38 1.37
CA TRP A 80 1.78 -2.35 0.62
C TRP A 80 1.91 -1.05 1.42
N THR A 81 0.85 -0.63 2.10
CA THR A 81 0.90 0.54 2.99
C THR A 81 2.01 0.41 4.03
N LYS A 82 2.11 -0.75 4.68
CA LYS A 82 3.19 -1.02 5.64
C LYS A 82 4.58 -0.90 5.00
N LEU A 83 4.76 -1.45 3.80
CA LEU A 83 6.04 -1.41 3.08
C LEU A 83 6.40 0.01 2.61
N ILE A 84 5.43 0.77 2.10
CA ILE A 84 5.61 2.17 1.68
C ILE A 84 6.06 3.02 2.87
N PHE A 85 5.39 2.89 4.03
CA PHE A 85 5.77 3.67 5.21
C PHE A 85 7.08 3.22 5.86
N ARG A 86 7.41 1.93 5.79
CA ARG A 86 8.74 1.46 6.17
C ARG A 86 9.83 2.09 5.31
N LEU A 87 9.63 2.14 4.00
CA LEU A 87 10.57 2.82 3.10
C LEU A 87 10.64 4.31 3.43
N TRP A 88 9.50 5.00 3.58
CA TRP A 88 9.47 6.40 3.96
C TRP A 88 10.29 6.69 5.21
N ASN A 89 10.06 5.93 6.28
CA ASN A 89 10.77 6.10 7.55
C ASN A 89 12.26 5.77 7.42
N SER A 90 12.61 4.74 6.64
CA SER A 90 14.01 4.38 6.36
C SER A 90 14.75 5.47 5.59
N LEU A 91 14.09 6.13 4.63
CA LEU A 91 14.69 7.22 3.87
C LEU A 91 14.99 8.45 4.74
N GLN A 92 14.23 8.65 5.82
CA GLN A 92 14.48 9.73 6.78
C GLN A 92 15.67 9.43 7.69
N SER A 93 15.97 8.16 7.97
CA SER A 93 17.04 7.75 8.89
C SER A 93 18.46 7.87 8.32
N ASN A 94 18.60 8.28 7.07
CA ASN A 94 19.88 8.53 6.39
C ASN A 94 20.80 7.29 6.27
N ASN A 95 20.25 6.08 6.38
CA ASN A 95 21.02 4.83 6.32
C ASN A 95 21.60 4.52 4.92
N ASN A 96 21.09 5.18 3.88
CA ASN A 96 21.57 5.09 2.50
C ASN A 96 21.62 6.50 1.89
N ILE A 97 22.80 7.03 1.74
CA ILE A 97 23.04 8.43 1.29
C ILE A 97 22.34 8.69 -0.06
N MET A 98 22.53 7.80 -1.03
CA MET A 98 21.93 7.95 -2.38
C MET A 98 20.41 7.96 -2.34
N ALA A 99 19.80 7.00 -1.66
CA ALA A 99 18.34 6.91 -1.55
C ALA A 99 17.76 8.11 -0.79
N HIS A 100 18.46 8.58 0.24
CA HIS A 100 18.08 9.77 1.00
C HIS A 100 18.14 11.05 0.13
N ASP A 101 19.15 11.20 -0.71
CA ASP A 101 19.27 12.36 -1.60
C ASP A 101 18.19 12.36 -2.69
N ILE A 102 17.86 11.20 -3.27
CA ILE A 102 16.73 11.04 -4.20
C ILE A 102 15.43 11.43 -3.50
N TRP A 103 15.20 10.96 -2.29
CA TRP A 103 14.01 11.32 -1.50
C TRP A 103 13.95 12.82 -1.18
N LYS A 104 15.06 13.45 -0.80
CA LYS A 104 15.13 14.92 -0.62
C LYS A 104 14.77 15.68 -1.90
N TYR A 105 15.23 15.18 -3.04
CA TYR A 105 14.89 15.78 -4.33
C TYR A 105 13.38 15.68 -4.60
N ASP A 106 12.77 14.52 -4.36
CA ASP A 106 11.33 14.29 -4.54
C ASP A 106 10.50 15.18 -3.59
N ILE A 107 10.92 15.36 -2.32
CA ILE A 107 10.33 16.33 -1.40
C ILE A 107 10.44 17.76 -1.91
N ARG A 108 11.58 18.16 -2.50
CA ARG A 108 11.72 19.49 -3.08
C ARG A 108 10.77 19.71 -4.27
N LEU A 109 10.54 18.68 -5.09
CA LEU A 109 9.54 18.73 -6.16
C LEU A 109 8.13 18.93 -5.60
N PHE A 110 7.79 18.19 -4.55
CA PHE A 110 6.53 18.37 -3.85
C PHE A 110 6.35 19.81 -3.33
N LEU A 111 7.37 20.37 -2.67
CA LEU A 111 7.35 21.75 -2.15
C LEU A 111 7.24 22.81 -3.26
N LYS A 112 7.67 22.50 -4.48
CA LYS A 112 7.46 23.32 -5.70
C LYS A 112 6.08 23.14 -6.34
N GLY A 113 5.18 22.34 -5.74
CA GLY A 113 3.81 22.13 -6.20
C GLY A 113 3.63 20.92 -7.13
N CYS A 114 4.63 20.03 -7.28
CA CYS A 114 4.48 18.81 -8.06
C CYS A 114 3.53 17.84 -7.37
N ARG A 115 2.37 17.57 -7.99
CA ARG A 115 1.34 16.66 -7.47
C ARG A 115 1.48 15.22 -7.99
N THR A 116 2.43 14.94 -8.84
CA THR A 116 2.67 13.60 -9.40
C THR A 116 3.83 12.86 -8.73
N CYS A 117 4.64 13.57 -7.91
CA CYS A 117 5.78 13.00 -7.23
C CYS A 117 5.35 11.97 -6.17
N TRP A 118 6.24 11.04 -5.84
CA TRP A 118 5.96 9.94 -4.92
C TRP A 118 5.62 10.46 -3.51
N SER A 119 6.38 11.43 -3.01
CA SER A 119 6.16 12.03 -1.68
C SER A 119 4.77 12.66 -1.56
N TYR A 120 4.29 13.38 -2.60
CA TYR A 120 2.94 13.91 -2.58
C TYR A 120 1.88 12.82 -2.44
N LYS A 121 2.02 11.72 -3.19
CA LYS A 121 1.05 10.62 -3.17
C LYS A 121 1.03 9.90 -1.81
N VAL A 122 2.21 9.66 -1.22
CA VAL A 122 2.32 9.05 0.12
C VAL A 122 1.67 9.94 1.18
N LEU A 123 1.97 11.24 1.18
CA LEU A 123 1.42 12.18 2.15
C LEU A 123 -0.09 12.38 1.97
N LYS A 124 -0.57 12.46 0.72
CA LYS A 124 -2.01 12.51 0.41
C LYS A 124 -2.73 11.29 0.94
N PHE A 125 -2.20 10.10 0.66
CA PHE A 125 -2.79 8.85 1.15
C PHE A 125 -2.82 8.81 2.68
N ALA A 126 -1.73 9.16 3.36
CA ALA A 126 -1.66 9.18 4.81
C ALA A 126 -2.64 10.17 5.44
N TYR A 127 -2.88 11.31 4.78
CA TYR A 127 -3.87 12.29 5.21
C TYR A 127 -5.29 11.77 5.07
N VAL A 128 -5.65 11.24 3.90
CA VAL A 128 -7.00 10.73 3.59
C VAL A 128 -7.34 9.51 4.44
N ALA A 129 -6.37 8.63 4.69
CA ALA A 129 -6.55 7.43 5.51
C ALA A 129 -6.47 7.69 7.02
N ASP A 130 -6.22 8.93 7.44
CA ASP A 130 -5.99 9.34 8.84
C ASP A 130 -4.91 8.54 9.58
N ILE A 131 -3.91 8.05 8.85
CA ILE A 131 -2.80 7.26 9.38
C ILE A 131 -1.50 8.05 9.51
N ARG A 132 -1.62 9.37 9.68
CA ARG A 132 -0.48 10.31 9.81
C ARG A 132 0.50 9.95 10.93
N SER A 133 0.02 9.32 11.99
CA SER A 133 0.84 8.85 13.11
C SER A 133 1.87 7.78 12.72
N LEU A 134 1.63 7.04 11.62
CA LEU A 134 2.56 6.02 11.12
C LEU A 134 3.74 6.61 10.34
N ILE A 135 3.65 7.89 9.96
CA ILE A 135 4.74 8.61 9.30
C ILE A 135 5.55 9.33 10.38
N GLN A 136 6.78 8.90 10.58
CA GLN A 136 7.71 9.66 11.42
C GLN A 136 8.05 10.97 10.70
N THR A 137 7.50 12.06 11.20
CA THR A 137 7.70 13.40 10.61
C THR A 137 8.60 14.22 11.49
N LYS A 138 9.90 13.94 11.46
CA LYS A 138 10.87 14.86 12.02
C LYS A 138 10.94 16.12 11.13
N HIS A 139 10.30 17.21 11.53
CA HIS A 139 10.40 18.57 10.96
C HIS A 139 9.76 18.88 9.60
N ILE A 140 9.32 17.93 8.78
CA ILE A 140 8.75 18.24 7.46
C ILE A 140 7.30 18.73 7.57
N PHE A 141 6.52 18.21 8.50
CA PHE A 141 5.10 18.58 8.65
C PHE A 141 4.87 20.01 9.19
N LEU A 142 5.73 20.51 10.06
CA LEU A 142 5.57 21.88 10.61
C LEU A 142 5.74 22.96 9.52
N SER A 143 6.62 22.73 8.55
CA SER A 143 6.80 23.61 7.39
C SER A 143 5.73 23.43 6.31
N ILE A 144 5.19 22.22 6.17
CA ILE A 144 4.19 21.86 5.12
C ILE A 144 2.77 22.14 5.61
N ALA A 145 2.45 21.83 6.86
CA ALA A 145 1.11 22.07 7.43
C ALA A 145 0.72 23.55 7.40
N GLY A 146 1.68 24.47 7.59
CA GLY A 146 1.41 25.91 7.52
C GLY A 146 1.12 26.45 6.13
N ARG A 147 1.56 25.78 5.05
CA ARG A 147 1.40 26.28 3.67
C ARG A 147 0.43 25.51 2.80
N TYR A 148 0.13 24.24 3.12
CA TYR A 148 -0.61 23.34 2.22
C TYR A 148 -1.84 22.66 2.84
N LEU A 149 -2.18 22.92 4.09
CA LEU A 149 -3.47 22.48 4.66
C LEU A 149 -4.66 23.02 3.86
N TYR A 150 -4.49 24.17 3.21
CA TYR A 150 -5.51 24.78 2.33
C TYR A 150 -5.65 24.13 0.94
N VAL A 151 -4.79 23.17 0.57
CA VAL A 151 -4.82 22.54 -0.77
C VAL A 151 -5.58 21.21 -0.75
N PHE A 152 -5.88 20.65 0.42
CA PHE A 152 -6.61 19.39 0.59
C PHE A 152 -8.06 19.58 1.08
N LEU A 153 -8.49 20.79 1.36
CA LEU A 153 -9.87 21.20 1.55
C LEU A 153 -10.40 21.79 0.24
#